data_2cbbe31d4749947487034dba5f8a1b33
#
_entry.id   2cbbe31d4749947487034dba5f8a1b33
#
_cell.length_a   1.000
_cell.length_b   1.000
_cell.length_c   1.000
_cell.angle_alpha   90.00
_cell.angle_beta   90.00
_cell.angle_gamma   90.00
#
_symmetry.space_group_name_H-M   'P 1'
#
loop_
_entity.id
_entity.type
_entity.pdbx_description
1 polymer ?
#
loop_
_entity_poly.entity_id
_entity_poly.type
_entity_poly.pdbx_seq_one_letter_code
_entity_poly.pdbx_strand_id
1 'polypeptide(L)'
;IQAASPDMRLSGDAYYNESKLMDLKIVGTMGLTKDDVEAVKKLDGIDTVEGAYSTDVICGENETQKVLHIESLNQDVNQLSVTEGRLPEVSGECFLDSAFAANQGYEIGDTIQVRQDGDNKLLKTESYTIVGIGKSPLYISFNRGNTTIGSGEVNGFAYVPVDAFDSEVYTQIYIRAHEVDKVTSYTDAYDNLIDKVQEQVEGIEKERCQARYEEVVSEAQDKISDAEKELADGKKEADDKLADAKKKLDDGEKELTDGEKQYEDGKKQLSDAKKELEDGKKQLSDAKQQIADGRTQIAAARSQVSDGQAQ
;
A
#
# COMPACT_ATOMS: atom_id res chain seq x y z
N ILE A 1 27.72 47.69 -22.40
CA ILE A 1 27.71 46.67 -21.30
C ILE A 1 27.09 47.25 -20.02
N GLN A 2 27.28 48.54 -19.66
CA GLN A 2 26.67 49.11 -18.46
C GLN A 2 25.15 49.36 -18.55
N ALA A 3 24.56 49.52 -19.74
CA ALA A 3 23.11 49.69 -19.91
C ALA A 3 22.30 48.38 -19.92
N ALA A 4 22.92 47.26 -20.21
CA ALA A 4 22.22 45.96 -20.28
C ALA A 4 21.80 45.41 -18.90
N SER A 5 22.52 45.74 -17.82
CA SER A 5 22.20 45.24 -16.48
C SER A 5 20.91 45.81 -15.88
N PRO A 6 20.66 47.14 -15.93
CA PRO A 6 19.38 47.69 -15.48
C PRO A 6 18.18 47.20 -16.30
N ASP A 7 18.29 47.11 -17.62
CA ASP A 7 17.22 46.63 -18.49
C ASP A 7 16.89 45.16 -18.24
N MET A 8 17.90 44.33 -17.98
CA MET A 8 17.69 42.93 -17.61
C MET A 8 16.99 42.79 -16.26
N ARG A 9 17.32 43.62 -15.27
CA ARG A 9 16.64 43.60 -13.97
C ARG A 9 15.17 44.00 -14.10
N LEU A 10 14.87 45.06 -14.84
CA LEU A 10 13.49 45.50 -15.08
C LEU A 10 12.67 44.45 -15.84
N SER A 11 13.28 43.81 -16.84
CA SER A 11 12.62 42.71 -17.57
C SER A 11 12.38 41.47 -16.71
N GLY A 12 13.35 41.15 -15.83
CA GLY A 12 13.20 40.08 -14.84
C GLY A 12 12.09 40.35 -13.83
N ASP A 13 12.10 41.58 -13.28
CA ASP A 13 11.10 42.02 -12.32
C ASP A 13 9.68 42.00 -12.92
N ALA A 14 9.52 42.54 -14.14
CA ALA A 14 8.24 42.47 -14.85
C ALA A 14 7.76 41.02 -15.05
N TYR A 15 8.66 40.08 -15.42
CA TYR A 15 8.34 38.68 -15.57
C TYR A 15 7.94 38.02 -14.23
N TYR A 16 8.64 38.33 -13.12
CA TYR A 16 8.31 37.76 -11.80
C TYR A 16 6.95 38.26 -11.32
N ASN A 17 6.64 39.53 -11.53
CA ASN A 17 5.36 40.11 -11.15
C ASN A 17 4.20 39.56 -12.02
N GLU A 18 4.39 39.45 -13.34
CA GLU A 18 3.39 38.87 -14.25
C GLU A 18 3.08 37.43 -13.93
N SER A 19 4.11 36.62 -13.66
CA SER A 19 3.97 35.22 -13.29
C SER A 19 3.63 34.99 -11.82
N LYS A 20 3.49 36.04 -11.02
CA LYS A 20 3.26 36.00 -9.58
C LYS A 20 4.22 35.01 -8.86
N LEU A 21 5.50 35.12 -9.21
CA LEU A 21 6.52 34.28 -8.61
C LEU A 21 6.48 34.39 -7.09
N MET A 22 6.58 33.30 -6.38
CA MET A 22 6.70 33.26 -4.92
C MET A 22 7.92 34.07 -4.47
N ASP A 23 7.83 34.74 -3.31
CA ASP A 23 8.94 35.39 -2.65
C ASP A 23 9.64 34.50 -1.64
N LEU A 24 8.88 33.68 -0.92
CA LEU A 24 9.37 32.72 0.06
C LEU A 24 8.74 31.34 -0.15
N LYS A 25 9.51 30.32 0.21
CA LYS A 25 9.06 28.92 0.24
C LYS A 25 9.36 28.31 1.60
N ILE A 26 8.34 27.74 2.23
CA ILE A 26 8.49 26.92 3.43
C ILE A 26 8.51 25.44 3.02
N VAL A 27 9.42 24.66 3.59
CA VAL A 27 9.53 23.21 3.41
C VAL A 27 9.54 22.56 4.79
N GLY A 28 8.77 21.50 4.97
CA GLY A 28 8.68 20.75 6.22
C GLY A 28 9.04 19.29 6.06
N THR A 29 9.95 18.76 6.87
CA THR A 29 10.36 17.35 6.81
C THR A 29 9.26 16.35 7.17
N MET A 30 8.28 16.78 7.97
CA MET A 30 7.11 15.97 8.37
C MET A 30 5.83 16.37 7.60
N GLY A 31 5.99 17.10 6.50
CA GLY A 31 4.89 17.72 5.77
C GLY A 31 4.34 18.96 6.49
N LEU A 32 3.57 19.75 5.76
CA LEU A 32 2.94 20.98 6.20
C LEU A 32 1.43 20.83 6.13
N THR A 33 0.72 21.28 7.16
CA THR A 33 -0.72 21.08 7.28
C THR A 33 -1.52 22.29 6.75
N LYS A 34 -2.82 22.13 6.62
CA LYS A 34 -3.72 23.25 6.35
C LYS A 34 -3.65 24.32 7.44
N ASP A 35 -3.42 23.90 8.69
CA ASP A 35 -3.28 24.81 9.82
C ASP A 35 -2.00 25.64 9.73
N ASP A 36 -0.92 25.09 9.13
CA ASP A 36 0.31 25.84 8.85
C ASP A 36 0.04 26.93 7.80
N VAL A 37 -0.67 26.60 6.72
CA VAL A 37 -1.10 27.57 5.70
C VAL A 37 -1.95 28.67 6.33
N GLU A 38 -2.92 28.34 7.17
CA GLU A 38 -3.78 29.32 7.85
C GLU A 38 -3.03 30.15 8.93
N ALA A 39 -2.01 29.58 9.56
CA ALA A 39 -1.16 30.31 10.50
C ALA A 39 -0.32 31.36 9.76
N VAL A 40 0.30 30.97 8.63
CA VAL A 40 1.09 31.88 7.79
C VAL A 40 0.21 32.99 7.19
N LYS A 41 -1.00 32.70 6.71
CA LYS A 41 -1.94 33.71 6.19
C LYS A 41 -2.31 34.82 7.17
N LYS A 42 -2.21 34.57 8.48
CA LYS A 42 -2.53 35.55 9.53
C LYS A 42 -1.40 36.49 9.86
N LEU A 43 -0.20 36.27 9.32
CA LEU A 43 0.95 37.12 9.54
C LEU A 43 0.83 38.43 8.75
N ASP A 44 1.39 39.49 9.30
CA ASP A 44 1.42 40.82 8.63
C ASP A 44 2.38 40.79 7.42
N GLY A 45 2.06 41.54 6.39
CA GLY A 45 2.92 41.69 5.21
C GLY A 45 2.82 40.54 4.21
N ILE A 46 1.83 39.67 4.35
CA ILE A 46 1.56 38.55 3.42
C ILE A 46 0.35 38.88 2.54
N ASP A 47 0.49 38.70 1.24
CA ASP A 47 -0.58 38.81 0.26
C ASP A 47 -1.23 37.46 -0.07
N THR A 48 -0.40 36.50 -0.45
CA THR A 48 -0.88 35.18 -0.89
C THR A 48 -0.08 34.07 -0.25
N VAL A 49 -0.78 33.03 0.22
CA VAL A 49 -0.18 31.79 0.75
C VAL A 49 -0.88 30.61 0.11
N GLU A 50 -0.11 29.69 -0.45
CA GLU A 50 -0.64 28.51 -1.11
C GLU A 50 0.18 27.27 -0.75
N GLY A 51 -0.51 26.23 -0.23
CA GLY A 51 0.09 24.91 0.00
C GLY A 51 0.23 24.16 -1.32
N ALA A 52 1.36 23.52 -1.53
CA ALA A 52 1.67 22.82 -2.76
C ALA A 52 2.30 21.45 -2.48
N TYR A 53 2.20 20.57 -3.48
CA TYR A 53 2.81 19.25 -3.47
C TYR A 53 3.90 19.17 -4.52
N SER A 54 4.97 18.46 -4.21
CA SER A 54 6.00 18.13 -5.19
C SER A 54 6.63 16.78 -4.90
N THR A 55 7.07 16.09 -5.95
CA THR A 55 7.81 14.84 -5.87
C THR A 55 8.66 14.63 -7.11
N ASP A 56 9.78 13.95 -6.94
CA ASP A 56 10.60 13.53 -8.06
C ASP A 56 10.18 12.14 -8.54
N VAL A 57 10.10 11.94 -9.83
CA VAL A 57 9.72 10.69 -10.46
C VAL A 57 10.66 10.32 -11.59
N ILE A 58 10.76 9.03 -11.89
CA ILE A 58 11.54 8.52 -13.01
C ILE A 58 10.60 8.27 -14.18
N CYS A 59 10.94 8.79 -15.36
CA CYS A 59 10.31 8.45 -16.63
C CYS A 59 11.31 7.80 -17.58
N GLY A 60 10.82 6.96 -18.50
CA GLY A 60 11.65 6.16 -19.39
C GLY A 60 12.19 4.88 -18.75
N GLU A 61 12.88 4.06 -19.56
CA GLU A 61 13.39 2.77 -19.16
C GLU A 61 14.91 2.67 -19.33
N ASN A 62 15.56 1.93 -18.45
CA ASN A 62 16.98 1.61 -18.51
C ASN A 62 17.89 2.85 -18.67
N GLU A 63 18.75 2.86 -19.69
CA GLU A 63 19.71 3.93 -19.95
C GLU A 63 19.07 5.26 -20.44
N THR A 64 17.78 5.23 -20.79
CA THR A 64 17.02 6.42 -21.19
C THR A 64 16.26 7.08 -20.03
N GLN A 65 16.44 6.59 -18.81
CA GLN A 65 15.78 7.14 -17.62
C GLN A 65 16.09 8.62 -17.44
N LYS A 66 15.04 9.38 -17.17
CA LYS A 66 15.07 10.82 -16.85
C LYS A 66 14.32 11.05 -15.56
N VAL A 67 14.70 12.08 -14.83
CA VAL A 67 13.97 12.51 -13.64
C VAL A 67 13.14 13.74 -13.97
N LEU A 68 11.86 13.67 -13.66
CA LEU A 68 10.94 14.80 -13.68
C LEU A 68 10.60 15.22 -12.26
N HIS A 69 10.63 16.52 -12.02
CA HIS A 69 10.05 17.13 -10.85
C HIS A 69 8.57 17.42 -11.11
N ILE A 70 7.67 16.68 -10.43
CA ILE A 70 6.23 16.89 -10.57
C ILE A 70 5.76 17.80 -9.44
N GLU A 71 5.05 18.87 -9.79
CA GLU A 71 4.44 19.81 -8.88
C GLU A 71 2.92 19.86 -9.06
N SER A 72 2.20 20.20 -7.99
CA SER A 72 0.79 20.53 -8.08
C SER A 72 0.61 21.89 -8.75
N LEU A 73 -0.46 22.05 -9.54
CA LEU A 73 -0.86 23.36 -10.07
C LEU A 73 -1.21 24.30 -8.93
N ASN A 74 -0.66 25.51 -8.98
CA ASN A 74 -0.99 26.62 -8.10
C ASN A 74 -2.05 27.51 -8.76
N GLN A 75 -2.91 28.14 -7.95
CA GLN A 75 -3.96 29.02 -8.43
C GLN A 75 -3.54 30.47 -8.49
N ASP A 76 -2.86 30.93 -7.46
CA ASP A 76 -2.58 32.37 -7.24
C ASP A 76 -1.10 32.73 -7.26
N VAL A 77 -0.19 31.74 -7.21
CA VAL A 77 1.27 31.94 -7.27
C VAL A 77 1.89 31.10 -8.40
N ASN A 78 3.09 31.44 -8.80
CA ASN A 78 3.92 30.67 -9.76
C ASN A 78 3.19 30.33 -11.06
N GLN A 79 2.51 31.31 -11.67
CA GLN A 79 1.67 31.15 -12.84
C GLN A 79 2.48 30.64 -14.04
N LEU A 80 2.00 29.54 -14.66
CA LEU A 80 2.66 28.91 -15.80
C LEU A 80 2.41 29.69 -17.10
N SER A 81 3.43 29.74 -17.94
CA SER A 81 3.33 30.29 -19.30
C SER A 81 3.06 29.14 -20.28
N VAL A 82 1.82 29.02 -20.75
CA VAL A 82 1.40 28.01 -21.72
C VAL A 82 1.92 28.39 -23.10
N THR A 83 2.70 27.49 -23.73
CA THR A 83 3.18 27.65 -25.10
C THR A 83 2.26 26.93 -26.07
N GLU A 84 1.79 25.73 -25.71
CA GLU A 84 0.91 24.88 -26.50
C GLU A 84 -0.12 24.19 -25.59
N GLY A 85 -1.34 23.99 -26.11
CA GLY A 85 -2.41 23.28 -25.38
C GLY A 85 -3.04 24.13 -24.27
N ARG A 86 -3.28 23.53 -23.11
CA ARG A 86 -3.94 24.14 -21.93
C ARG A 86 -3.34 23.62 -20.63
N LEU A 87 -3.75 24.20 -19.51
CA LEU A 87 -3.45 23.64 -18.19
C LEU A 87 -4.28 22.36 -17.94
N PRO A 88 -3.74 21.42 -17.17
CA PRO A 88 -4.47 20.20 -16.79
C PRO A 88 -5.63 20.53 -15.83
N GLU A 89 -6.77 19.85 -16.04
CA GLU A 89 -7.99 20.08 -15.27
C GLU A 89 -8.40 18.85 -14.45
N VAL A 90 -7.98 17.65 -14.87
CA VAL A 90 -8.34 16.40 -14.20
C VAL A 90 -7.11 15.57 -13.87
N SER A 91 -7.22 14.78 -12.79
CA SER A 91 -6.19 13.80 -12.42
C SER A 91 -5.92 12.85 -13.59
N GLY A 92 -4.66 12.67 -13.95
CA GLY A 92 -4.25 11.93 -15.15
C GLY A 92 -3.87 12.80 -16.35
N GLU A 93 -4.06 14.13 -16.27
CA GLU A 93 -3.51 15.10 -17.21
C GLU A 93 -2.26 15.75 -16.61
N CYS A 94 -1.32 16.18 -17.49
CA CYS A 94 -0.17 16.96 -17.05
C CYS A 94 0.16 18.10 -18.04
N PHE A 95 0.82 19.12 -17.49
CA PHE A 95 1.52 20.16 -18.22
C PHE A 95 3.02 19.86 -18.16
N LEU A 96 3.72 19.91 -19.29
CA LEU A 96 5.10 19.48 -19.41
C LEU A 96 6.06 20.63 -19.74
N ASP A 97 7.27 20.60 -19.19
CA ASP A 97 8.37 21.49 -19.54
C ASP A 97 8.64 21.47 -21.03
N SER A 98 8.59 22.64 -21.68
CA SER A 98 8.79 22.79 -23.12
C SER A 98 10.18 22.33 -23.59
N ALA A 99 11.23 22.54 -22.78
CA ALA A 99 12.58 22.07 -23.11
C ALA A 99 12.67 20.55 -23.01
N PHE A 100 12.04 19.94 -21.99
CA PHE A 100 12.00 18.50 -21.85
C PHE A 100 11.18 17.84 -22.97
N ALA A 101 9.99 18.39 -23.29
CA ALA A 101 9.16 17.91 -24.39
C ALA A 101 9.91 17.91 -25.72
N ALA A 102 10.55 19.02 -26.07
CA ALA A 102 11.34 19.13 -27.29
C ALA A 102 12.51 18.15 -27.35
N ASN A 103 13.22 17.95 -26.23
CA ASN A 103 14.39 17.06 -26.16
C ASN A 103 14.01 15.57 -26.24
N GLN A 104 12.81 15.21 -25.75
CA GLN A 104 12.35 13.82 -25.72
C GLN A 104 11.37 13.50 -26.87
N GLY A 105 10.91 14.51 -27.62
CA GLY A 105 9.99 14.35 -28.74
C GLY A 105 8.54 14.15 -28.32
N TYR A 106 8.14 14.66 -27.15
CA TYR A 106 6.75 14.63 -26.69
C TYR A 106 5.89 15.73 -27.32
N GLU A 107 4.65 15.38 -27.67
CA GLU A 107 3.65 16.26 -28.24
C GLU A 107 2.37 16.26 -27.38
N ILE A 108 1.48 17.22 -27.60
CA ILE A 108 0.14 17.26 -26.97
C ILE A 108 -0.65 16.01 -27.36
N GLY A 109 -1.22 15.34 -26.35
CA GLY A 109 -1.96 14.10 -26.50
C GLY A 109 -1.14 12.83 -26.24
N ASP A 110 0.18 12.94 -26.17
CA ASP A 110 1.03 11.82 -25.79
C ASP A 110 0.84 11.46 -24.32
N THR A 111 1.17 10.21 -24.00
CA THR A 111 1.14 9.70 -22.62
C THR A 111 2.54 9.54 -22.10
N ILE A 112 2.80 10.13 -20.92
CA ILE A 112 4.05 9.93 -20.21
C ILE A 112 3.82 8.95 -19.05
N GLN A 113 4.67 7.91 -18.98
CA GLN A 113 4.69 6.98 -17.86
C GLN A 113 5.76 7.41 -16.87
N VAL A 114 5.38 7.48 -15.60
CA VAL A 114 6.29 7.83 -14.52
C VAL A 114 6.29 6.73 -13.46
N ARG A 115 7.39 6.60 -12.76
CA ARG A 115 7.54 5.67 -11.65
C ARG A 115 8.01 6.45 -10.42
N GLN A 116 7.30 6.28 -9.33
CA GLN A 116 7.68 6.78 -8.03
C GLN A 116 8.67 5.81 -7.38
N ASP A 117 9.75 6.31 -6.83
CA ASP A 117 10.76 5.52 -6.10
C ASP A 117 10.42 5.50 -4.60
N GLY A 118 10.66 4.34 -3.94
CA GLY A 118 10.36 4.16 -2.51
C GLY A 118 8.92 3.73 -2.19
N ASP A 119 8.65 3.58 -0.89
CA ASP A 119 7.37 3.08 -0.37
C ASP A 119 6.28 4.16 -0.25
N ASN A 120 6.67 5.43 -0.15
CA ASN A 120 5.75 6.57 -0.02
C ASN A 120 5.40 7.13 -1.40
N LYS A 121 4.37 6.57 -2.01
CA LYS A 121 3.84 7.07 -3.27
C LYS A 121 2.94 8.28 -3.02
N LEU A 122 3.34 9.44 -3.53
CA LEU A 122 2.57 10.69 -3.40
C LEU A 122 1.58 10.91 -4.56
N LEU A 123 1.74 10.22 -5.69
CA LEU A 123 0.87 10.35 -6.85
C LEU A 123 -0.09 9.16 -6.94
N LYS A 124 -1.36 9.42 -7.23
CA LYS A 124 -2.41 8.42 -7.38
C LYS A 124 -2.29 7.60 -8.67
N THR A 125 -1.61 8.13 -9.69
CA THR A 125 -1.40 7.45 -10.98
C THR A 125 0.06 7.58 -11.42
N GLU A 126 0.50 6.64 -12.22
CA GLU A 126 1.82 6.63 -12.84
C GLU A 126 1.75 6.91 -14.36
N SER A 127 0.58 7.34 -14.86
CA SER A 127 0.33 7.61 -16.28
C SER A 127 -0.39 8.93 -16.46
N TYR A 128 0.17 9.83 -17.26
CA TYR A 128 -0.38 11.16 -17.51
C TYR A 128 -0.47 11.46 -19.00
N THR A 129 -1.58 12.04 -19.43
CA THR A 129 -1.73 12.59 -20.78
C THR A 129 -1.24 14.03 -20.80
N ILE A 130 -0.35 14.37 -21.73
CA ILE A 130 0.18 15.71 -21.90
C ILE A 130 -0.88 16.57 -22.59
N VAL A 131 -1.44 17.54 -21.85
CA VAL A 131 -2.48 18.46 -22.34
C VAL A 131 -1.96 19.87 -22.53
N GLY A 132 -0.79 20.18 -22.00
CA GLY A 132 -0.12 21.46 -22.14
C GLY A 132 1.37 21.35 -22.10
N ILE A 133 2.04 22.26 -22.80
CA ILE A 133 3.49 22.39 -22.85
C ILE A 133 3.84 23.86 -22.64
N GLY A 134 4.87 24.16 -21.84
CA GLY A 134 5.29 25.53 -21.61
C GLY A 134 6.38 25.71 -20.58
N LYS A 135 6.34 26.83 -19.87
CA LYS A 135 7.40 27.28 -18.96
C LYS A 135 6.85 27.57 -17.57
N SER A 136 7.70 27.41 -16.57
CA SER A 136 7.40 27.76 -15.18
C SER A 136 8.37 28.84 -14.71
N PRO A 137 7.91 29.83 -13.92
CA PRO A 137 8.79 30.87 -13.36
C PRO A 137 9.77 30.31 -12.33
N LEU A 138 9.53 29.12 -11.78
CA LEU A 138 10.45 28.44 -10.86
C LEU A 138 11.71 27.92 -11.56
N TYR A 139 11.69 27.78 -12.89
CA TYR A 139 12.76 27.14 -13.68
C TYR A 139 13.27 28.06 -14.79
N ILE A 140 13.88 29.17 -14.40
CA ILE A 140 14.44 30.17 -15.34
C ILE A 140 15.74 29.68 -15.97
N SER A 141 16.48 28.85 -15.27
CA SER A 141 17.76 28.24 -15.73
C SER A 141 17.53 26.98 -16.52
N PHE A 142 18.50 26.64 -17.39
CA PHE A 142 18.56 25.31 -18.04
C PHE A 142 18.78 24.16 -17.03
N ASN A 143 19.45 24.44 -15.93
CA ASN A 143 19.58 23.49 -14.82
C ASN A 143 18.28 23.49 -14.02
N ARG A 144 17.61 22.32 -13.97
CA ARG A 144 16.35 22.10 -13.26
C ARG A 144 16.53 21.74 -11.79
N GLY A 145 17.75 21.53 -11.34
CA GLY A 145 18.08 21.17 -9.97
C GLY A 145 18.65 19.75 -9.84
N ASN A 146 18.91 19.39 -8.59
CA ASN A 146 19.42 18.06 -8.21
C ASN A 146 18.34 17.27 -7.51
N THR A 147 18.48 15.94 -7.56
CA THR A 147 17.59 14.99 -6.93
C THR A 147 18.40 13.88 -6.25
N THR A 148 17.74 13.08 -5.41
CA THR A 148 18.35 11.89 -4.79
C THR A 148 18.05 10.61 -5.56
N ILE A 149 17.23 10.66 -6.62
CA ILE A 149 16.83 9.50 -7.42
C ILE A 149 17.45 9.53 -8.83
N GLY A 150 17.44 8.40 -9.51
CA GLY A 150 17.90 8.25 -10.87
C GLY A 150 19.35 8.71 -11.09
N SER A 151 19.57 9.64 -12.02
CA SER A 151 20.89 10.18 -12.36
C SER A 151 21.44 11.21 -11.36
N GLY A 152 20.65 11.63 -10.37
CA GLY A 152 21.00 12.71 -9.44
C GLY A 152 20.69 14.12 -9.98
N GLU A 153 20.18 14.24 -11.21
CA GLU A 153 19.82 15.51 -11.84
C GLU A 153 18.35 15.51 -12.27
N VAL A 154 17.64 16.60 -12.03
CA VAL A 154 16.30 16.84 -12.57
C VAL A 154 16.41 17.25 -14.03
N ASN A 155 15.77 16.53 -14.92
CA ASN A 155 15.86 16.73 -16.36
C ASN A 155 14.75 17.65 -16.92
N GLY A 156 13.64 17.78 -16.20
CA GLY A 156 12.49 18.60 -16.56
C GLY A 156 11.49 18.65 -15.43
N PHE A 157 10.41 19.38 -15.64
CA PHE A 157 9.30 19.46 -14.71
C PHE A 157 7.98 19.10 -15.38
N ALA A 158 7.01 18.69 -14.56
CA ALA A 158 5.62 18.59 -14.97
C ALA A 158 4.71 19.13 -13.86
N TYR A 159 3.55 19.66 -14.24
CA TYR A 159 2.50 20.08 -13.32
C TYR A 159 1.26 19.24 -13.52
N VAL A 160 0.66 18.83 -12.40
CA VAL A 160 -0.57 18.04 -12.37
C VAL A 160 -1.59 18.72 -11.44
N PRO A 161 -2.89 18.47 -11.56
CA PRO A 161 -3.87 18.98 -10.61
C PRO A 161 -3.57 18.53 -9.18
N VAL A 162 -3.98 19.34 -8.20
CA VAL A 162 -3.80 19.05 -6.76
C VAL A 162 -4.37 17.69 -6.37
N ASP A 163 -5.51 17.31 -6.95
CA ASP A 163 -6.19 16.03 -6.70
C ASP A 163 -5.47 14.80 -7.26
N ALA A 164 -4.42 14.98 -8.05
CA ALA A 164 -3.53 13.90 -8.48
C ALA A 164 -2.61 13.39 -7.37
N PHE A 165 -2.46 14.17 -6.29
CA PHE A 165 -1.66 13.77 -5.13
C PHE A 165 -2.49 13.01 -4.10
N ASP A 166 -1.86 12.02 -3.48
CA ASP A 166 -2.41 11.18 -2.40
C ASP A 166 -1.68 11.50 -1.08
N SER A 167 -1.89 12.71 -0.59
CA SER A 167 -1.29 13.19 0.66
C SER A 167 -2.21 14.19 1.33
N GLU A 168 -2.36 14.06 2.65
CA GLU A 168 -3.11 15.00 3.48
C GLU A 168 -2.28 16.22 3.87
N VAL A 169 -0.95 16.15 3.71
CA VAL A 169 -0.02 17.22 4.07
C VAL A 169 0.72 17.73 2.84
N TYR A 170 0.91 19.03 2.77
CA TYR A 170 1.68 19.67 1.70
C TYR A 170 3.18 19.39 1.85
N THR A 171 3.90 19.31 0.74
CA THR A 171 5.37 19.22 0.75
C THR A 171 6.03 20.58 0.90
N GLN A 172 5.31 21.64 0.52
CA GLN A 172 5.80 23.01 0.54
C GLN A 172 4.66 24.02 0.64
N ILE A 173 4.96 25.22 1.14
CA ILE A 173 4.07 26.37 1.14
C ILE A 173 4.78 27.49 0.40
N TYR A 174 4.09 28.12 -0.55
CA TYR A 174 4.54 29.30 -1.27
C TYR A 174 3.91 30.54 -0.68
N ILE A 175 4.70 31.58 -0.55
CA ILE A 175 4.28 32.87 0.01
C ILE A 175 4.61 33.95 -0.99
N ARG A 176 3.67 34.87 -1.20
CA ARG A 176 3.89 36.14 -1.86
C ARG A 176 3.67 37.27 -0.87
N ALA A 177 4.65 38.18 -0.79
CA ALA A 177 4.59 39.30 0.13
C ALA A 177 3.67 40.42 -0.37
N HIS A 178 3.03 41.10 0.57
CA HIS A 178 2.20 42.26 0.27
C HIS A 178 3.07 43.40 -0.28
N GLU A 179 2.56 44.08 -1.30
CA GLU A 179 3.25 45.23 -1.96
C GLU A 179 4.58 44.89 -2.64
N VAL A 180 4.89 43.62 -2.87
CA VAL A 180 6.12 43.20 -3.54
C VAL A 180 6.24 43.78 -4.97
N ASP A 181 5.11 43.97 -5.64
CA ASP A 181 4.99 44.60 -6.98
C ASP A 181 5.30 46.07 -7.01
N LYS A 182 5.43 46.73 -5.84
CA LYS A 182 5.81 48.16 -5.72
C LYS A 182 7.31 48.36 -5.53
N VAL A 183 8.08 47.31 -5.35
CA VAL A 183 9.53 47.36 -5.20
C VAL A 183 10.18 46.53 -6.30
N THR A 184 11.33 46.97 -6.77
CA THR A 184 12.04 46.22 -7.81
C THR A 184 12.87 45.09 -7.21
N SER A 185 12.74 43.89 -7.75
CA SER A 185 13.52 42.73 -7.36
C SER A 185 15.03 42.99 -7.40
N TYR A 186 15.78 42.35 -6.52
CA TYR A 186 17.24 42.56 -6.37
C TYR A 186 17.65 43.98 -5.91
N THR A 187 16.83 44.62 -5.12
CA THR A 187 17.15 45.89 -4.47
C THR A 187 17.04 45.77 -2.95
N ASP A 188 17.75 46.67 -2.22
CA ASP A 188 17.68 46.73 -0.76
C ASP A 188 16.24 46.89 -0.25
N ALA A 189 15.37 47.55 -1.04
CA ALA A 189 13.96 47.74 -0.70
C ALA A 189 13.19 46.43 -0.75
N TYR A 190 13.45 45.58 -1.76
CA TYR A 190 12.88 44.24 -1.87
C TYR A 190 13.40 43.34 -0.74
N ASP A 191 14.72 43.31 -0.54
CA ASP A 191 15.35 42.46 0.49
C ASP A 191 14.81 42.83 1.88
N ASN A 192 14.72 44.10 2.23
CA ASN A 192 14.15 44.58 3.50
C ASN A 192 12.66 44.24 3.68
N LEU A 193 11.89 44.14 2.59
CA LEU A 193 10.49 43.73 2.63
C LEU A 193 10.39 42.23 2.94
N ILE A 194 11.17 41.40 2.24
CA ILE A 194 11.16 39.96 2.38
C ILE A 194 11.73 39.51 3.73
N ASP A 195 12.82 40.14 4.20
CA ASP A 195 13.40 39.86 5.52
C ASP A 195 12.36 40.03 6.65
N LYS A 196 11.50 41.06 6.59
CA LYS A 196 10.44 41.25 7.59
C LYS A 196 9.40 40.17 7.57
N VAL A 197 9.01 39.71 6.37
CA VAL A 197 8.06 38.57 6.24
C VAL A 197 8.69 37.28 6.73
N GLN A 198 9.96 37.05 6.39
CA GLN A 198 10.72 35.93 6.85
C GLN A 198 10.82 35.86 8.39
N GLU A 199 11.17 37.01 9.04
CA GLU A 199 11.24 37.07 10.51
C GLU A 199 9.90 36.68 11.17
N GLN A 200 8.76 37.07 10.57
CA GLN A 200 7.45 36.71 11.10
C GLN A 200 7.15 35.21 10.92
N VAL A 201 7.49 34.64 9.77
CA VAL A 201 7.37 33.17 9.52
C VAL A 201 8.25 32.40 10.48
N GLU A 202 9.51 32.81 10.68
CA GLU A 202 10.42 32.20 11.65
C GLU A 202 9.91 32.36 13.09
N GLY A 203 9.20 33.45 13.38
CA GLY A 203 8.58 33.68 14.69
C GLY A 203 7.54 32.63 15.12
N ILE A 204 6.86 31.99 14.17
CA ILE A 204 5.87 30.94 14.43
C ILE A 204 6.43 29.53 14.23
N GLU A 205 7.63 29.37 13.67
CA GLU A 205 8.23 28.08 13.30
C GLU A 205 8.20 27.07 14.45
N LYS A 206 8.72 27.49 15.62
CA LYS A 206 8.85 26.59 16.78
C LYS A 206 7.50 26.03 17.25
N GLU A 207 6.49 26.88 17.31
CA GLU A 207 5.13 26.50 17.72
C GLU A 207 4.53 25.53 16.70
N ARG A 208 4.66 25.83 15.41
CA ARG A 208 4.12 25.00 14.34
C ARG A 208 4.82 23.64 14.22
N CYS A 209 6.15 23.64 14.34
CA CYS A 209 6.93 22.39 14.38
C CYS A 209 6.55 21.50 15.56
N GLN A 210 6.33 22.11 16.76
CA GLN A 210 5.90 21.36 17.95
C GLN A 210 4.50 20.78 17.75
N ALA A 211 3.55 21.58 17.24
CA ALA A 211 2.18 21.13 16.97
C ALA A 211 2.17 19.94 15.97
N ARG A 212 2.95 20.04 14.89
CA ARG A 212 3.05 18.94 13.91
C ARG A 212 3.69 17.70 14.50
N TYR A 213 4.73 17.84 15.31
CA TYR A 213 5.34 16.72 16.01
C TYR A 213 4.34 16.00 16.92
N GLU A 214 3.57 16.74 17.71
CA GLU A 214 2.55 16.17 18.61
C GLU A 214 1.45 15.45 17.84
N GLU A 215 0.99 16.00 16.72
CA GLU A 215 0.02 15.36 15.82
C GLU A 215 0.55 14.02 15.26
N VAL A 216 1.75 14.01 14.69
CA VAL A 216 2.38 12.80 14.13
C VAL A 216 2.59 11.73 15.21
N VAL A 217 3.01 12.13 16.42
CA VAL A 217 3.16 11.19 17.55
C VAL A 217 1.82 10.62 17.97
N SER A 218 0.77 11.46 18.06
CA SER A 218 -0.58 11.00 18.41
C SER A 218 -1.12 10.01 17.38
N GLU A 219 -1.03 10.33 16.09
CA GLU A 219 -1.45 9.42 15.00
C GLU A 219 -0.69 8.08 15.04
N ALA A 220 0.61 8.12 15.33
CA ALA A 220 1.41 6.90 15.46
C ALA A 220 0.99 6.05 16.67
N GLN A 221 0.68 6.69 17.80
CA GLN A 221 0.20 6.01 19.01
C GLN A 221 -1.17 5.37 18.79
N ASP A 222 -2.08 6.05 18.11
CA ASP A 222 -3.40 5.51 17.77
C ASP A 222 -3.28 4.27 16.88
N LYS A 223 -2.44 4.32 15.85
CA LYS A 223 -2.17 3.16 14.97
C LYS A 223 -1.54 1.98 15.72
N ILE A 224 -0.64 2.24 16.68
CA ILE A 224 -0.06 1.19 17.52
C ILE A 224 -1.14 0.56 18.40
N SER A 225 -1.99 1.38 19.04
CA SER A 225 -3.08 0.90 19.90
C SER A 225 -4.09 0.03 19.13
N ASP A 226 -4.46 0.44 17.93
CA ASP A 226 -5.34 -0.34 17.05
C ASP A 226 -4.72 -1.67 16.64
N ALA A 227 -3.43 -1.67 16.25
CA ALA A 227 -2.70 -2.88 15.90
C ALA A 227 -2.54 -3.84 17.10
N GLU A 228 -2.29 -3.34 18.31
CA GLU A 228 -2.25 -4.13 19.54
C GLU A 228 -3.59 -4.81 19.83
N LYS A 229 -4.71 -4.10 19.62
CA LYS A 229 -6.05 -4.64 19.78
C LYS A 229 -6.34 -5.75 18.75
N GLU A 230 -6.04 -5.53 17.49
CA GLU A 230 -6.20 -6.54 16.43
C GLU A 230 -5.36 -7.79 16.74
N LEU A 231 -4.13 -7.60 17.23
CA LEU A 231 -3.26 -8.72 17.64
C LEU A 231 -3.86 -9.50 18.82
N ALA A 232 -4.42 -8.79 19.82
CA ALA A 232 -5.04 -9.43 20.98
C ALA A 232 -6.30 -10.23 20.57
N ASP A 233 -7.13 -9.69 19.70
CA ASP A 233 -8.32 -10.36 19.19
C ASP A 233 -7.95 -11.57 18.32
N GLY A 234 -6.97 -11.44 17.44
CA GLY A 234 -6.43 -12.55 16.63
C GLY A 234 -5.83 -13.68 17.48
N LYS A 235 -5.09 -13.33 18.55
CA LYS A 235 -4.55 -14.30 19.50
C LYS A 235 -5.67 -15.07 20.20
N LYS A 236 -6.70 -14.38 20.68
CA LYS A 236 -7.86 -15.00 21.33
C LYS A 236 -8.58 -15.98 20.40
N GLU A 237 -8.81 -15.57 19.15
CA GLU A 237 -9.44 -16.45 18.15
C GLU A 237 -8.59 -17.71 17.87
N ALA A 238 -7.27 -17.56 17.81
CA ALA A 238 -6.34 -18.69 17.65
C ALA A 238 -6.38 -19.65 18.85
N ASP A 239 -6.38 -19.11 20.08
CA ASP A 239 -6.46 -19.88 21.32
C ASP A 239 -7.79 -20.66 21.40
N ASP A 240 -8.93 -20.04 21.05
CA ASP A 240 -10.25 -20.66 21.01
C ASP A 240 -10.27 -21.82 19.98
N LYS A 241 -9.73 -21.61 18.76
CA LYS A 241 -9.64 -22.65 17.72
C LYS A 241 -8.74 -23.81 18.17
N LEU A 242 -7.65 -23.52 18.87
CA LEU A 242 -6.74 -24.54 19.40
C LEU A 242 -7.41 -25.37 20.50
N ALA A 243 -8.17 -24.72 21.39
CA ALA A 243 -8.95 -25.43 22.42
C ALA A 243 -10.02 -26.37 21.82
N ASP A 244 -10.75 -25.89 20.80
CA ASP A 244 -11.72 -26.71 20.08
C ASP A 244 -11.08 -27.90 19.35
N ALA A 245 -9.94 -27.69 18.69
CA ALA A 245 -9.20 -28.74 18.01
C ALA A 245 -8.69 -29.80 18.99
N LYS A 246 -8.17 -29.36 20.15
CA LYS A 246 -7.73 -30.27 21.22
C LYS A 246 -8.87 -31.13 21.75
N LYS A 247 -10.03 -30.50 22.00
CA LYS A 247 -11.22 -31.25 22.45
C LYS A 247 -11.65 -32.31 21.43
N LYS A 248 -11.67 -31.99 20.14
CA LYS A 248 -11.98 -32.94 19.08
C LYS A 248 -10.98 -34.09 19.01
N LEU A 249 -9.71 -33.83 19.27
CA LEU A 249 -8.66 -34.86 19.33
C LEU A 249 -8.91 -35.78 20.51
N ASP A 250 -9.15 -35.26 21.72
CA ASP A 250 -9.43 -36.02 22.92
C ASP A 250 -10.69 -36.91 22.75
N ASP A 251 -11.76 -36.35 22.13
CA ASP A 251 -12.98 -37.12 21.80
C ASP A 251 -12.69 -38.26 20.79
N GLY A 252 -11.90 -37.98 19.75
CA GLY A 252 -11.49 -38.97 18.75
C GLY A 252 -10.60 -40.08 19.33
N GLU A 253 -9.67 -39.77 20.23
CA GLU A 253 -8.86 -40.77 20.94
C GLU A 253 -9.72 -41.71 21.81
N LYS A 254 -10.76 -41.16 22.45
CA LYS A 254 -11.72 -41.96 23.22
C LYS A 254 -12.53 -42.90 22.32
N GLU A 255 -13.06 -42.38 21.20
CA GLU A 255 -13.79 -43.21 20.23
C GLU A 255 -12.92 -44.34 19.67
N LEU A 256 -11.63 -44.07 19.39
CA LEU A 256 -10.67 -45.04 18.94
C LEU A 256 -10.47 -46.16 19.99
N THR A 257 -10.27 -45.76 21.26
CA THR A 257 -10.10 -46.71 22.37
C THR A 257 -11.33 -47.62 22.57
N ASP A 258 -12.53 -47.04 22.50
CA ASP A 258 -13.78 -47.78 22.57
C ASP A 258 -13.95 -48.73 21.36
N GLY A 259 -13.59 -48.29 20.16
CA GLY A 259 -13.57 -49.09 18.95
C GLY A 259 -12.58 -50.27 19.00
N GLU A 260 -11.38 -50.07 19.50
CA GLU A 260 -10.38 -51.12 19.73
C GLU A 260 -10.89 -52.20 20.70
N LYS A 261 -11.53 -51.78 21.78
CA LYS A 261 -12.15 -52.67 22.75
C LYS A 261 -13.25 -53.49 22.11
N GLN A 262 -14.15 -52.89 21.36
CA GLN A 262 -15.22 -53.62 20.63
C GLN A 262 -14.64 -54.64 19.62
N TYR A 263 -13.55 -54.24 18.93
CA TYR A 263 -12.87 -55.15 18.02
C TYR A 263 -12.29 -56.37 18.71
N GLU A 264 -11.60 -56.22 19.85
CA GLU A 264 -11.05 -57.34 20.61
C GLU A 264 -12.16 -58.25 21.21
N ASP A 265 -13.25 -57.66 21.69
CA ASP A 265 -14.43 -58.41 22.17
C ASP A 265 -15.08 -59.20 21.02
N GLY A 266 -15.24 -58.60 19.85
CA GLY A 266 -15.74 -59.27 18.66
C GLY A 266 -14.84 -60.43 18.17
N LYS A 267 -13.53 -60.23 18.23
CA LYS A 267 -12.53 -61.28 17.90
C LYS A 267 -12.60 -62.44 18.86
N LYS A 268 -12.81 -62.19 20.16
CA LYS A 268 -13.01 -63.24 21.16
C LYS A 268 -14.29 -64.01 20.88
N GLN A 269 -15.42 -63.34 20.64
CA GLN A 269 -16.68 -63.99 20.31
C GLN A 269 -16.56 -64.87 19.06
N LEU A 270 -15.84 -64.45 18.03
CA LEU A 270 -15.59 -65.23 16.82
C LEU A 270 -14.75 -66.43 17.13
N SER A 271 -13.77 -66.38 18.01
CA SER A 271 -12.95 -67.51 18.46
C SER A 271 -13.79 -68.53 19.20
N ASP A 272 -14.64 -68.05 20.12
CA ASP A 272 -15.52 -68.95 20.89
C ASP A 272 -16.56 -69.61 19.99
N ALA A 273 -17.18 -68.88 19.07
CA ALA A 273 -18.10 -69.51 18.08
C ALA A 273 -17.43 -70.53 17.14
N LYS A 274 -16.17 -70.33 16.74
CA LYS A 274 -15.39 -71.30 15.97
C LYS A 274 -15.18 -72.60 16.76
N LYS A 275 -14.87 -72.48 18.06
CA LYS A 275 -14.67 -73.59 18.92
C LYS A 275 -15.97 -74.42 19.07
N GLU A 276 -17.09 -73.76 19.32
CA GLU A 276 -18.42 -74.40 19.39
C GLU A 276 -18.79 -75.09 18.09
N LEU A 277 -18.46 -74.49 16.92
CA LEU A 277 -18.67 -75.08 15.63
C LEU A 277 -17.85 -76.39 15.45
N GLU A 278 -16.57 -76.38 15.87
CA GLU A 278 -15.72 -77.56 15.79
C GLU A 278 -16.21 -78.65 16.74
N ASP A 279 -16.63 -78.35 17.96
CA ASP A 279 -17.24 -79.29 18.89
C ASP A 279 -18.55 -79.86 18.34
N GLY A 280 -19.39 -78.98 17.73
CA GLY A 280 -20.61 -79.43 17.05
C GLY A 280 -20.35 -80.40 15.85
N LYS A 281 -19.34 -80.09 15.05
CA LYS A 281 -18.90 -81.02 13.94
C LYS A 281 -18.44 -82.35 14.47
N LYS A 282 -17.68 -82.40 15.59
CA LYS A 282 -17.24 -83.61 16.23
C LYS A 282 -18.44 -84.46 16.72
N GLN A 283 -19.38 -83.83 17.45
CA GLN A 283 -20.60 -84.49 17.90
C GLN A 283 -21.41 -85.06 16.75
N LEU A 284 -21.51 -84.34 15.61
CA LEU A 284 -22.21 -84.86 14.42
C LEU A 284 -21.48 -86.03 13.80
N SER A 285 -20.15 -86.02 13.79
CA SER A 285 -19.33 -87.13 13.32
C SER A 285 -19.54 -88.38 14.19
N ASP A 286 -19.50 -88.21 15.52
CA ASP A 286 -19.71 -89.33 16.48
C ASP A 286 -21.13 -89.89 16.35
N ALA A 287 -22.16 -89.05 16.19
CA ALA A 287 -23.53 -89.43 15.97
C ALA A 287 -23.69 -90.21 14.64
N LYS A 288 -23.04 -89.79 13.55
CA LYS A 288 -23.04 -90.53 12.29
C LYS A 288 -22.41 -91.94 12.42
N GLN A 289 -21.30 -92.04 13.18
CA GLN A 289 -20.65 -93.26 13.44
C GLN A 289 -21.60 -94.22 14.23
N GLN A 290 -22.23 -93.70 15.31
CA GLN A 290 -23.19 -94.46 16.08
C GLN A 290 -24.39 -94.98 15.23
N ILE A 291 -24.87 -94.14 14.30
CA ILE A 291 -25.92 -94.56 13.35
C ILE A 291 -25.41 -95.70 12.40
N ALA A 292 -24.18 -95.54 11.93
CA ALA A 292 -23.58 -96.56 11.07
C ALA A 292 -23.41 -97.91 11.80
N ASP A 293 -22.92 -97.87 13.05
CA ASP A 293 -22.75 -99.04 13.90
C ASP A 293 -24.11 -99.67 14.22
N GLY A 294 -25.13 -98.85 14.57
CA GLY A 294 -26.50 -99.35 14.80
C GLY A 294 -27.13 -100.01 13.56
N ARG A 295 -26.90 -99.40 12.36
CA ARG A 295 -27.35 -100.02 11.09
C ARG A 295 -26.68 -101.37 10.87
N THR A 296 -25.40 -101.55 11.18
CA THR A 296 -24.65 -102.78 11.07
C THR A 296 -25.22 -103.86 12.03
N GLN A 297 -25.49 -103.45 13.28
CA GLN A 297 -26.11 -104.32 14.26
C GLN A 297 -27.51 -104.75 13.83
N ILE A 298 -28.33 -103.88 13.29
CA ILE A 298 -29.66 -104.20 12.77
C ILE A 298 -29.56 -105.21 11.58
N ALA A 299 -28.60 -104.95 10.68
CA ALA A 299 -28.37 -105.86 9.57
C ALA A 299 -27.95 -107.24 10.02
N ALA A 300 -27.08 -107.37 11.01
CA ALA A 300 -26.65 -108.64 11.60
C ALA A 300 -27.84 -109.36 12.32
N ALA A 301 -28.64 -108.56 13.10
CA ALA A 301 -29.83 -109.16 13.74
C ALA A 301 -30.89 -109.64 12.74
N ARG A 302 -31.09 -108.91 11.60
CA ARG A 302 -31.99 -109.34 10.53
C ARG A 302 -31.48 -110.60 9.84
N SER A 303 -30.20 -110.77 9.65
CA SER A 303 -29.60 -111.98 9.10
C SER A 303 -29.85 -113.16 10.06
N GLN A 304 -29.61 -112.95 11.36
CA GLN A 304 -29.88 -114.00 12.36
C GLN A 304 -31.36 -114.43 12.43
N VAL A 305 -32.29 -113.48 12.31
CA VAL A 305 -33.73 -113.79 12.26
C VAL A 305 -34.08 -114.54 10.99
N SER A 306 -33.49 -114.11 9.84
CA SER A 306 -33.70 -114.88 8.59
C SER A 306 -33.18 -116.29 8.63
N ASP A 307 -31.99 -116.46 9.23
CA ASP A 307 -31.38 -117.80 9.37
C ASP A 307 -32.15 -118.65 10.36
N GLY A 308 -32.75 -118.07 11.40
CA GLY A 308 -33.63 -118.79 12.36
C GLY A 308 -35.02 -119.16 11.81
N GLN A 309 -35.51 -118.51 10.74
CA GLN A 309 -36.76 -118.84 10.04
C GLN A 309 -36.59 -119.92 8.96
N ALA A 310 -35.37 -120.27 8.61
CA ALA A 310 -35.03 -121.25 7.60
C ALA A 310 -34.71 -122.63 8.19
N GLN A 311 -34.76 -122.76 9.51
CA GLN A 311 -34.75 -124.03 10.22
C GLN A 311 -36.20 -124.47 10.64
#